data_ef67e5a5412d9be0bdac1754349be795
#
_entry.id   ef67e5a5412d9be0bdac1754349be795
#
_cell.length_a   1.000
_cell.length_b   1.000
_cell.length_c   1.000
_cell.angle_alpha   90.00
_cell.angle_beta   90.00
_cell.angle_gamma   90.00
#
_symmetry.space_group_name_H-M   'P 1'
#
loop_
_entity.id
_entity.type
_entity.pdbx_description
1 polymer ?
#
loop_
_entity_poly.entity_id
_entity_poly.type
_entity_poly.pdbx_seq_one_letter_code
_entity_poly.pdbx_strand_id
1 'polypeptide(L)'
;YTADEAKELIFSGGLRIYSTVDPKVQEGVEKTMYNEDDLIPALWHEEPVCLRDYPADSSSWDEVQYDDATGLPITKDGYAVYGQEAIPVYADEEGTTLKMGTSTDPDYPNDTTVYLCVYEKVRTQAAMAIVDYSGNILGIGGGIGEKKVDLGFNRATSPHQTGSTMKPIGAYALALDYKLISYSSQILDAPYYSAEDKKVLKDQYIGVMSPNSEAAQSRTDVWRAWPTNYNGVGGQGNPMLIYDALQQSYNTVAVWVGDMVGVDYLYNFVHDTLECSYISAENDMDLGPLVLGSQSNGLTVVQLAGAYTMFNTGSYTTPHYYTEVTDYQGNMILDNNKYINTTQAISADTAYIMNRMLWNVLHSPKGTAYGRAPDGEMDSVAKTGTTSNYKDYTFAGLTPYYVTAIWWGCDRPTEMDKLGKAGGSGKPIQLAWKYLMEDLQADLPVKEFAKGENVVEKRFDTSTGAIVSGGGAVGYYTEDNLPDSSYTV
;
A
#
# COMPACT_ATOMS: atom_id res chain seq x y z
N TYR A 1 -27.96 -12.46 -16.25
CA TYR A 1 -27.19 -12.35 -17.51
C TYR A 1 -25.90 -13.13 -17.40
N THR A 2 -25.49 -13.82 -18.44
CA THR A 2 -24.11 -14.31 -18.59
C THR A 2 -23.16 -13.14 -18.83
N ALA A 3 -21.83 -13.36 -18.73
CA ALA A 3 -20.84 -12.32 -19.01
C ALA A 3 -20.95 -11.78 -20.46
N ASP A 4 -21.24 -12.65 -21.43
CA ASP A 4 -21.41 -12.26 -22.84
C ASP A 4 -22.69 -11.46 -23.07
N GLU A 5 -23.82 -11.87 -22.48
CA GLU A 5 -25.08 -11.11 -22.51
C GLU A 5 -24.92 -9.72 -21.87
N ALA A 6 -24.24 -9.63 -20.71
CA ALA A 6 -23.95 -8.37 -20.05
C ALA A 6 -23.08 -7.45 -20.94
N LYS A 7 -22.05 -8.02 -21.57
CA LYS A 7 -21.19 -7.30 -22.51
C LYS A 7 -21.99 -6.76 -23.70
N GLU A 8 -22.85 -7.55 -24.32
CA GLU A 8 -23.70 -7.14 -25.42
C GLU A 8 -24.65 -6.02 -24.99
N LEU A 9 -25.27 -6.13 -23.82
CA LEU A 9 -26.13 -5.09 -23.25
C LEU A 9 -25.38 -3.76 -23.05
N ILE A 10 -24.16 -3.79 -22.53
CA ILE A 10 -23.35 -2.59 -22.31
C ILE A 10 -23.01 -1.90 -23.63
N PHE A 11 -22.59 -2.64 -24.66
CA PHE A 11 -22.11 -2.06 -25.89
C PHE A 11 -23.21 -1.75 -26.91
N SER A 12 -24.33 -2.46 -26.91
CA SER A 12 -25.40 -2.36 -27.94
C SER A 12 -26.81 -2.30 -27.37
N GLY A 13 -27.02 -2.55 -26.09
CA GLY A 13 -28.35 -2.61 -25.47
C GLY A 13 -28.99 -1.27 -25.15
N GLY A 14 -28.34 -0.14 -25.45
CA GLY A 14 -28.88 1.20 -25.20
C GLY A 14 -29.04 1.56 -23.74
N LEU A 15 -28.18 1.00 -22.90
CA LEU A 15 -28.17 1.28 -21.45
C LEU A 15 -27.71 2.72 -21.16
N ARG A 16 -28.25 3.29 -20.07
CA ARG A 16 -27.77 4.52 -19.46
C ARG A 16 -27.14 4.16 -18.12
N ILE A 17 -25.84 4.39 -17.97
CA ILE A 17 -25.07 4.12 -16.77
C ILE A 17 -24.83 5.46 -16.07
N TYR A 18 -25.31 5.59 -14.84
CA TYR A 18 -25.08 6.76 -13.99
C TYR A 18 -23.78 6.53 -13.21
N SER A 19 -22.69 6.94 -13.84
CA SER A 19 -21.32 6.78 -13.28
C SER A 19 -21.05 7.80 -12.19
N THR A 20 -20.19 7.43 -11.24
CA THR A 20 -19.67 8.31 -10.19
C THR A 20 -18.46 9.13 -10.63
N VAL A 21 -17.93 8.87 -11.83
CA VAL A 21 -16.76 9.58 -12.37
C VAL A 21 -17.01 11.08 -12.45
N ASP A 22 -16.11 11.85 -11.85
CA ASP A 22 -16.03 13.30 -12.05
C ASP A 22 -15.08 13.58 -13.23
N PRO A 23 -15.56 14.24 -14.32
CA PRO A 23 -14.73 14.48 -15.51
C PRO A 23 -13.46 15.29 -15.20
N LYS A 24 -13.51 16.29 -14.30
CA LYS A 24 -12.34 17.09 -13.90
C LYS A 24 -11.32 16.22 -13.16
N VAL A 25 -11.79 15.37 -12.26
CA VAL A 25 -10.91 14.46 -11.49
C VAL A 25 -10.29 13.42 -12.41
N GLN A 26 -11.07 12.82 -13.31
CA GLN A 26 -10.57 11.84 -14.27
C GLN A 26 -9.53 12.45 -15.22
N GLU A 27 -9.78 13.65 -15.76
CA GLU A 27 -8.82 14.38 -16.59
C GLU A 27 -7.51 14.66 -15.82
N GLY A 28 -7.60 15.03 -14.54
CA GLY A 28 -6.43 15.23 -13.68
C GLY A 28 -5.61 13.94 -13.48
N VAL A 29 -6.29 12.81 -13.27
CA VAL A 29 -5.65 11.49 -13.16
C VAL A 29 -4.94 11.14 -14.48
N GLU A 30 -5.61 11.30 -15.61
CA GLU A 30 -5.05 11.02 -16.94
C GLU A 30 -3.83 11.90 -17.23
N LYS A 31 -3.92 13.19 -17.01
CA LYS A 31 -2.80 14.12 -17.17
C LYS A 31 -1.60 13.74 -16.29
N THR A 32 -1.85 13.26 -15.08
CA THR A 32 -0.79 12.86 -14.15
C THR A 32 -0.10 11.56 -14.55
N MET A 33 -0.87 10.60 -15.11
CA MET A 33 -0.39 9.25 -15.39
C MET A 33 0.04 9.04 -16.85
N TYR A 34 -0.51 9.78 -17.81
CA TYR A 34 -0.19 9.57 -19.22
C TYR A 34 1.10 10.24 -19.68
N ASN A 35 1.58 11.22 -18.93
CA ASN A 35 2.85 11.87 -19.21
C ASN A 35 4.01 11.09 -18.59
N GLU A 36 4.61 10.19 -19.36
CA GLU A 36 5.60 9.20 -18.91
C GLU A 36 6.87 9.81 -18.29
N ASP A 37 7.19 11.07 -18.63
CA ASP A 37 8.46 11.69 -18.26
C ASP A 37 8.36 12.72 -17.12
N ASP A 38 7.13 13.16 -16.74
CA ASP A 38 7.00 14.33 -15.88
C ASP A 38 6.92 14.04 -14.38
N LEU A 39 5.99 13.18 -13.95
CA LEU A 39 5.70 12.99 -12.52
C LEU A 39 5.99 11.57 -12.03
N ILE A 40 5.42 10.55 -12.70
CA ILE A 40 5.64 9.15 -12.35
C ILE A 40 6.42 8.50 -13.49
N PRO A 41 7.75 8.34 -13.34
CA PRO A 41 8.59 7.90 -14.45
C PRO A 41 8.35 6.44 -14.82
N ALA A 42 8.30 6.16 -16.12
CA ALA A 42 8.39 4.82 -16.67
C ALA A 42 9.86 4.40 -16.74
N LEU A 43 10.33 3.66 -15.74
CA LEU A 43 11.71 3.15 -15.70
C LEU A 43 11.79 1.86 -16.51
N TRP A 44 12.51 1.89 -17.62
CA TRP A 44 12.70 0.74 -18.48
C TRP A 44 13.81 -0.17 -17.97
N HIS A 45 13.58 -1.47 -18.02
CA HIS A 45 14.55 -2.50 -17.68
C HIS A 45 14.32 -3.76 -18.50
N GLU A 46 15.28 -4.67 -18.49
CA GLU A 46 15.18 -5.95 -19.16
C GLU A 46 14.87 -7.03 -18.11
N GLU A 47 13.84 -7.80 -18.36
CA GLU A 47 13.48 -8.96 -17.52
C GLU A 47 13.67 -10.25 -18.31
N PRO A 48 14.31 -11.25 -17.72
CA PRO A 48 14.40 -12.56 -18.36
C PRO A 48 13.05 -13.27 -18.33
N VAL A 49 12.65 -13.78 -19.48
CA VAL A 49 11.44 -14.59 -19.65
C VAL A 49 11.86 -15.98 -20.08
N CYS A 50 11.57 -16.99 -19.28
CA CYS A 50 11.87 -18.37 -19.61
C CYS A 50 10.81 -18.95 -20.54
N LEU A 51 11.25 -19.43 -21.70
CA LEU A 51 10.40 -20.12 -22.65
C LEU A 51 10.28 -21.58 -22.23
N ARG A 52 9.25 -21.92 -21.46
CA ARG A 52 9.02 -23.28 -20.94
C ARG A 52 8.94 -24.35 -22.01
N ASP A 53 8.50 -24.02 -23.20
CA ASP A 53 8.37 -24.94 -24.34
C ASP A 53 9.68 -25.19 -25.06
N TYR A 54 10.77 -24.49 -24.67
CA TYR A 54 12.07 -24.60 -25.34
C TYR A 54 13.20 -24.89 -24.32
N PRO A 55 13.39 -26.17 -23.90
CA PRO A 55 14.55 -26.57 -23.11
C PRO A 55 15.86 -26.22 -23.82
N ALA A 56 16.89 -25.85 -23.08
CA ALA A 56 18.16 -25.37 -23.64
C ALA A 56 18.94 -26.41 -24.48
N ASP A 57 18.62 -27.69 -24.33
CA ASP A 57 19.20 -28.83 -25.06
C ASP A 57 18.34 -29.26 -26.27
N SER A 58 17.26 -28.55 -26.55
CA SER A 58 16.26 -28.94 -27.55
C SER A 58 16.60 -28.39 -28.93
N SER A 59 16.46 -29.22 -29.97
CA SER A 59 16.51 -28.80 -31.37
C SER A 59 15.36 -27.90 -31.80
N SER A 60 14.39 -27.67 -30.93
CA SER A 60 13.22 -26.83 -31.17
C SER A 60 13.51 -25.32 -31.13
N TRP A 61 14.74 -24.89 -30.85
CA TRP A 61 15.15 -23.51 -30.95
C TRP A 61 15.01 -22.92 -32.37
N ASP A 62 15.05 -23.78 -33.38
CA ASP A 62 14.80 -23.40 -34.77
C ASP A 62 13.35 -23.01 -35.05
N GLU A 63 12.43 -23.30 -34.10
CA GLU A 63 11.00 -22.93 -34.20
C GLU A 63 10.68 -21.57 -33.58
N VAL A 64 11.66 -20.88 -32.95
CA VAL A 64 11.47 -19.55 -32.42
C VAL A 64 11.16 -18.56 -33.55
N GLN A 65 10.00 -17.94 -33.51
CA GLN A 65 9.63 -16.92 -34.46
C GLN A 65 10.37 -15.62 -34.16
N TYR A 66 10.75 -14.91 -35.23
CA TYR A 66 11.43 -13.62 -35.13
C TYR A 66 10.54 -12.53 -35.71
N ASP A 67 10.55 -11.37 -35.09
CA ASP A 67 9.89 -10.18 -35.62
C ASP A 67 10.65 -9.66 -36.84
N ASP A 68 9.97 -9.57 -37.97
CA ASP A 68 10.57 -9.22 -39.27
C ASP A 68 11.12 -7.79 -39.29
N ALA A 69 10.63 -6.87 -38.44
CA ALA A 69 11.06 -5.49 -38.40
C ALA A 69 12.28 -5.25 -37.50
N THR A 70 12.40 -6.02 -36.42
CA THR A 70 13.46 -5.84 -35.40
C THR A 70 14.50 -6.94 -35.43
N GLY A 71 14.20 -8.09 -36.04
CA GLY A 71 15.05 -9.29 -36.01
C GLY A 71 15.14 -9.96 -34.63
N LEU A 72 14.25 -9.62 -33.73
CA LEU A 72 14.23 -10.13 -32.37
C LEU A 72 13.28 -11.34 -32.24
N PRO A 73 13.61 -12.32 -31.39
CA PRO A 73 12.71 -13.44 -31.15
C PRO A 73 11.40 -12.96 -30.54
N ILE A 74 10.30 -13.60 -30.93
CA ILE A 74 8.95 -13.34 -30.45
C ILE A 74 8.52 -14.51 -29.57
N THR A 75 7.97 -14.24 -28.38
CA THR A 75 7.32 -15.27 -27.57
C THR A 75 5.98 -15.69 -28.18
N LYS A 76 5.45 -16.87 -27.80
CA LYS A 76 4.10 -17.32 -28.23
C LYS A 76 3.00 -16.30 -27.92
N ASP A 77 3.21 -15.43 -26.90
CA ASP A 77 2.28 -14.38 -26.51
C ASP A 77 2.47 -13.07 -27.30
N GLY A 78 3.39 -13.05 -28.30
CA GLY A 78 3.58 -11.93 -29.22
C GLY A 78 4.50 -10.81 -28.72
N TYR A 79 5.29 -11.03 -27.68
CA TYR A 79 6.22 -10.03 -27.15
C TYR A 79 7.61 -10.15 -27.82
N ALA A 80 8.13 -9.02 -28.30
CA ALA A 80 9.51 -8.93 -28.80
C ALA A 80 10.51 -9.03 -27.64
N VAL A 81 11.58 -9.82 -27.81
CA VAL A 81 12.56 -10.11 -26.77
C VAL A 81 13.97 -9.72 -27.17
N TYR A 82 14.72 -9.18 -26.24
CA TYR A 82 16.11 -8.72 -26.43
C TYR A 82 17.08 -9.75 -25.83
N GLY A 83 17.91 -10.35 -26.68
CA GLY A 83 18.97 -11.25 -26.25
C GLY A 83 18.50 -12.68 -26.02
N GLN A 84 19.43 -13.62 -26.19
CA GLN A 84 19.23 -15.06 -25.91
C GLN A 84 20.36 -15.51 -25.00
N GLU A 85 20.01 -16.03 -23.86
CA GLU A 85 20.96 -16.65 -22.93
C GLU A 85 20.35 -17.91 -22.36
N ALA A 86 21.12 -19.00 -22.33
CA ALA A 86 20.71 -20.23 -21.70
C ALA A 86 20.93 -20.11 -20.19
N ILE A 87 19.87 -19.95 -19.44
CA ILE A 87 19.91 -19.83 -17.99
C ILE A 87 19.30 -21.09 -17.36
N PRO A 88 19.97 -21.71 -16.39
CA PRO A 88 19.39 -22.82 -15.64
C PRO A 88 18.16 -22.34 -14.88
N VAL A 89 17.09 -23.10 -14.98
CA VAL A 89 15.80 -22.81 -14.35
C VAL A 89 15.40 -24.02 -13.53
N TYR A 90 14.99 -23.78 -12.32
CA TYR A 90 14.60 -24.81 -11.36
C TYR A 90 13.10 -24.71 -11.11
N ALA A 91 12.42 -25.86 -11.16
CA ALA A 91 11.03 -25.96 -10.76
C ALA A 91 10.93 -26.21 -9.24
N ASP A 92 9.89 -25.66 -8.59
CA ASP A 92 9.54 -26.08 -7.24
C ASP A 92 9.08 -27.56 -7.20
N GLU A 93 8.93 -28.14 -6.01
CA GLU A 93 8.52 -29.55 -5.84
C GLU A 93 7.19 -29.88 -6.55
N GLU A 94 6.35 -28.89 -6.77
CA GLU A 94 5.05 -29.02 -7.46
C GLU A 94 5.15 -28.74 -8.97
N GLY A 95 6.30 -28.30 -9.48
CA GLY A 95 6.54 -27.96 -10.88
C GLY A 95 5.78 -26.71 -11.37
N THR A 96 5.27 -25.90 -10.44
CA THR A 96 4.41 -24.76 -10.75
C THR A 96 5.16 -23.45 -10.86
N THR A 97 6.24 -23.28 -10.09
CA THR A 97 7.06 -22.07 -10.07
C THR A 97 8.44 -22.37 -10.65
N LEU A 98 8.89 -21.54 -11.59
CA LEU A 98 10.25 -21.61 -12.12
C LEU A 98 11.11 -20.52 -11.49
N LYS A 99 12.23 -20.91 -10.88
CA LYS A 99 13.25 -19.97 -10.41
C LYS A 99 14.47 -20.06 -11.31
N MET A 100 15.01 -18.91 -11.67
CA MET A 100 16.29 -18.81 -12.35
C MET A 100 17.42 -18.76 -11.32
N GLY A 101 18.44 -19.61 -11.49
CA GLY A 101 19.54 -19.65 -10.55
C GLY A 101 20.72 -20.44 -11.10
N THR A 102 21.78 -20.52 -10.34
CA THR A 102 22.92 -21.38 -10.60
C THR A 102 22.70 -22.74 -9.96
N SER A 103 23.36 -23.78 -10.45
CA SER A 103 23.29 -25.18 -9.98
C SER A 103 23.65 -25.36 -8.48
N THR A 104 23.85 -24.29 -7.75
CA THR A 104 24.18 -24.25 -6.32
C THR A 104 23.05 -23.71 -5.45
N ASP A 105 21.83 -23.54 -5.99
CA ASP A 105 20.68 -23.12 -5.18
C ASP A 105 20.31 -24.26 -4.21
N PRO A 106 20.46 -24.07 -2.89
CA PRO A 106 20.18 -25.10 -1.90
C PRO A 106 18.70 -25.49 -1.83
N ASP A 107 17.79 -24.65 -2.34
CA ASP A 107 16.35 -24.93 -2.33
C ASP A 107 15.93 -25.87 -3.47
N TYR A 108 16.80 -26.05 -4.50
CA TYR A 108 16.50 -26.86 -5.69
C TYR A 108 17.70 -27.71 -6.12
N PRO A 109 18.23 -28.59 -5.27
CA PRO A 109 19.51 -29.29 -5.52
C PRO A 109 19.47 -30.35 -6.63
N ASN A 110 18.29 -30.70 -7.12
CA ASN A 110 18.11 -31.88 -8.00
C ASN A 110 17.53 -31.57 -9.39
N ASP A 111 17.22 -30.32 -9.72
CA ASP A 111 16.71 -29.97 -11.04
C ASP A 111 17.83 -29.43 -11.93
N THR A 112 18.09 -30.08 -13.04
CA THR A 112 19.13 -29.71 -14.01
C THR A 112 18.56 -29.27 -15.36
N THR A 113 17.25 -29.04 -15.43
CA THR A 113 16.63 -28.61 -16.69
C THR A 113 17.01 -27.16 -16.99
N VAL A 114 17.60 -26.94 -18.14
CA VAL A 114 18.01 -25.63 -18.63
C VAL A 114 17.01 -25.23 -19.72
N TYR A 115 16.42 -24.02 -19.58
CA TYR A 115 15.48 -23.46 -20.55
C TYR A 115 16.08 -22.25 -21.28
N LEU A 116 15.59 -22.01 -22.48
CA LEU A 116 15.91 -20.79 -23.21
C LEU A 116 15.25 -19.61 -22.45
N CYS A 117 16.08 -18.67 -22.00
CA CYS A 117 15.61 -17.41 -21.46
C CYS A 117 15.84 -16.29 -22.48
N VAL A 118 14.82 -15.53 -22.68
CA VAL A 118 14.81 -14.33 -23.52
C VAL A 118 14.60 -13.12 -22.65
N TYR A 119 15.10 -11.97 -23.04
CA TYR A 119 14.94 -10.75 -22.29
C TYR A 119 13.81 -9.91 -22.89
N GLU A 120 12.81 -9.62 -22.10
CA GLU A 120 11.73 -8.72 -22.45
C GLU A 120 12.05 -7.32 -21.90
N LYS A 121 11.88 -6.29 -22.73
CA LYS A 121 11.99 -4.91 -22.28
C LYS A 121 10.68 -4.47 -21.66
N VAL A 122 10.66 -4.36 -20.35
CA VAL A 122 9.51 -3.96 -19.56
C VAL A 122 9.75 -2.62 -18.87
N ARG A 123 8.70 -2.01 -18.36
CA ARG A 123 8.79 -0.74 -17.65
C ARG A 123 7.97 -0.78 -16.36
N THR A 124 8.33 0.11 -15.43
CA THR A 124 7.50 0.34 -14.26
C THR A 124 6.12 0.85 -14.67
N GLN A 125 5.15 0.55 -13.84
CA GLN A 125 3.75 0.92 -14.01
C GLN A 125 3.24 1.59 -12.74
N ALA A 126 2.12 2.30 -12.86
CA ALA A 126 1.44 2.87 -11.70
C ALA A 126 -0.06 2.65 -11.81
N ALA A 127 -0.71 2.74 -10.66
CA ALA A 127 -2.16 2.76 -10.56
C ALA A 127 -2.57 3.87 -9.58
N MET A 128 -3.71 4.51 -9.85
CA MET A 128 -4.25 5.56 -9.01
C MET A 128 -5.77 5.44 -8.93
N ALA A 129 -6.32 5.69 -7.74
CA ALA A 129 -7.75 5.87 -7.54
C ALA A 129 -8.00 7.08 -6.66
N ILE A 130 -9.02 7.87 -7.00
CA ILE A 130 -9.51 8.99 -6.20
C ILE A 130 -10.97 8.72 -5.85
N VAL A 131 -11.27 8.73 -4.55
CA VAL A 131 -12.62 8.55 -4.03
C VAL A 131 -13.02 9.74 -3.16
N ASP A 132 -14.32 10.01 -3.07
CA ASP A 132 -14.86 10.94 -2.07
C ASP A 132 -15.29 10.19 -0.79
N TYR A 133 -15.72 10.94 0.22
CA TYR A 133 -16.16 10.37 1.49
C TYR A 133 -17.55 9.73 1.46
N SER A 134 -18.22 9.76 0.31
CA SER A 134 -19.45 9.01 0.03
C SER A 134 -19.19 7.67 -0.68
N GLY A 135 -17.92 7.33 -0.92
CA GLY A 135 -17.51 6.12 -1.64
C GLY A 135 -17.58 6.24 -3.17
N ASN A 136 -17.89 7.41 -3.72
CA ASN A 136 -17.86 7.61 -5.16
C ASN A 136 -16.43 7.52 -5.68
N ILE A 137 -16.16 6.65 -6.65
CA ILE A 137 -14.90 6.59 -7.39
C ILE A 137 -14.96 7.68 -8.44
N LEU A 138 -14.24 8.80 -8.18
CA LEU A 138 -14.28 10.00 -9.02
C LEU A 138 -13.32 9.94 -10.19
N GLY A 139 -12.22 9.23 -10.03
CA GLY A 139 -11.20 9.06 -11.07
C GLY A 139 -10.34 7.84 -10.83
N ILE A 140 -9.88 7.21 -11.92
CA ILE A 140 -9.10 5.99 -11.89
C ILE A 140 -8.09 5.96 -13.04
N GLY A 141 -6.87 5.50 -12.75
CA GLY A 141 -5.82 5.27 -13.75
C GLY A 141 -5.11 3.93 -13.47
N GLY A 142 -5.03 3.07 -14.47
CA GLY A 142 -4.52 1.69 -14.33
C GLY A 142 -3.22 1.42 -15.08
N GLY A 143 -2.46 2.44 -15.45
CA GLY A 143 -1.14 2.31 -16.11
C GLY A 143 -0.50 3.65 -16.41
N ILE A 144 0.81 3.66 -16.65
CA ILE A 144 1.57 4.85 -17.10
C ILE A 144 1.50 4.93 -18.63
N GLY A 145 1.37 6.16 -19.14
CA GLY A 145 1.32 6.46 -20.57
C GLY A 145 -0.05 6.28 -21.20
N GLU A 146 -0.17 6.69 -22.45
CA GLU A 146 -1.43 6.66 -23.18
C GLU A 146 -1.96 5.23 -23.33
N LYS A 147 -3.25 5.05 -23.10
CA LYS A 147 -3.95 3.78 -23.32
C LYS A 147 -4.01 3.47 -24.81
N LYS A 148 -3.39 2.36 -25.22
CA LYS A 148 -3.29 1.95 -26.65
C LYS A 148 -4.25 0.83 -27.04
N VAL A 149 -4.81 0.12 -26.06
CA VAL A 149 -5.69 -1.02 -26.29
C VAL A 149 -6.95 -0.93 -25.44
N ASP A 150 -8.08 -1.32 -26.01
CA ASP A 150 -9.32 -1.46 -25.24
C ASP A 150 -9.27 -2.72 -24.37
N LEU A 151 -9.91 -2.64 -23.19
CA LEU A 151 -9.95 -3.74 -22.21
C LEU A 151 -8.57 -4.24 -21.78
N GLY A 152 -7.55 -3.38 -21.83
CA GLY A 152 -6.21 -3.68 -21.33
C GLY A 152 -6.21 -3.88 -19.81
N PHE A 153 -5.12 -4.47 -19.30
CA PHE A 153 -4.94 -4.73 -17.88
C PHE A 153 -5.02 -3.44 -17.04
N ASN A 154 -5.98 -3.41 -16.12
CA ASN A 154 -6.21 -2.27 -15.25
C ASN A 154 -5.62 -2.55 -13.85
N ARG A 155 -4.44 -1.98 -13.57
CA ARG A 155 -3.73 -2.17 -12.31
C ARG A 155 -4.43 -1.52 -11.12
N ALA A 156 -5.32 -0.56 -11.35
CA ALA A 156 -6.07 0.05 -10.27
C ALA A 156 -7.12 -0.88 -9.65
N THR A 157 -7.55 -1.90 -10.38
CA THR A 157 -8.47 -2.95 -9.90
C THR A 157 -7.77 -4.28 -9.64
N SER A 158 -6.45 -4.31 -9.75
CA SER A 158 -5.60 -5.45 -9.42
C SER A 158 -4.95 -5.24 -8.06
N PRO A 159 -4.83 -6.27 -7.22
CA PRO A 159 -4.23 -6.14 -5.90
C PRO A 159 -2.70 -5.99 -5.98
N HIS A 160 -2.15 -5.19 -5.08
CA HIS A 160 -0.73 -4.96 -4.89
C HIS A 160 -0.41 -4.93 -3.40
N GLN A 161 0.78 -5.36 -3.01
CA GLN A 161 1.22 -5.23 -1.63
C GLN A 161 1.25 -3.74 -1.23
N THR A 162 0.65 -3.44 -0.09
CA THR A 162 0.46 -2.06 0.36
C THR A 162 1.66 -1.50 1.12
N GLY A 163 2.52 -2.39 1.65
CA GLY A 163 3.58 -1.97 2.55
C GLY A 163 3.04 -1.14 3.72
N SER A 164 3.80 -0.16 4.15
CA SER A 164 3.48 0.64 5.35
C SER A 164 2.24 1.53 5.26
N THR A 165 1.55 1.63 4.11
CA THR A 165 0.22 2.26 4.06
C THR A 165 -0.83 1.41 4.80
N MET A 166 -0.52 0.17 5.11
CA MET A 166 -1.38 -0.69 5.93
C MET A 166 -1.43 -0.27 7.40
N LYS A 167 -0.37 0.28 7.96
CA LYS A 167 -0.23 0.58 9.41
C LYS A 167 -1.39 1.38 10.01
N PRO A 168 -1.85 2.49 9.40
CA PRO A 168 -2.98 3.24 9.95
C PRO A 168 -4.26 2.41 10.07
N ILE A 169 -4.59 1.62 9.04
CA ILE A 169 -5.82 0.82 8.96
C ILE A 169 -5.68 -0.54 9.65
N GLY A 170 -4.50 -1.13 9.64
CA GLY A 170 -4.22 -2.47 10.17
C GLY A 170 -3.67 -2.50 11.60
N ALA A 171 -3.53 -1.35 12.28
CA ALA A 171 -3.05 -1.32 13.66
C ALA A 171 -3.55 -0.10 14.44
N TYR A 172 -3.10 1.10 14.05
CA TYR A 172 -3.24 2.32 14.86
C TYR A 172 -4.70 2.75 15.06
N ALA A 173 -5.54 2.65 14.03
CA ALA A 173 -6.94 3.09 14.11
C ALA A 173 -7.71 2.33 15.20
N LEU A 174 -7.67 1.01 15.18
CA LEU A 174 -8.36 0.19 16.18
C LEU A 174 -7.72 0.32 17.57
N ALA A 175 -6.39 0.41 17.66
CA ALA A 175 -5.73 0.58 18.95
C ALA A 175 -6.13 1.90 19.63
N LEU A 176 -6.32 2.98 18.86
CA LEU A 176 -6.86 4.25 19.37
C LEU A 176 -8.34 4.14 19.73
N ASP A 177 -9.15 3.51 18.86
CA ASP A 177 -10.59 3.40 19.05
C ASP A 177 -10.95 2.53 20.27
N TYR A 178 -10.16 1.49 20.51
CA TYR A 178 -10.27 0.63 21.68
C TYR A 178 -9.57 1.21 22.93
N LYS A 179 -9.00 2.42 22.81
CA LYS A 179 -8.28 3.13 23.89
C LYS A 179 -7.10 2.34 24.47
N LEU A 180 -6.49 1.48 23.66
CA LEU A 180 -5.27 0.74 24.02
C LEU A 180 -4.05 1.66 23.97
N ILE A 181 -4.09 2.70 23.16
CA ILE A 181 -3.09 3.74 23.01
C ILE A 181 -3.76 5.11 22.97
N SER A 182 -2.99 6.17 23.26
CA SER A 182 -3.38 7.56 23.06
C SER A 182 -2.38 8.25 22.12
N TYR A 183 -2.62 9.48 21.69
CA TYR A 183 -1.78 10.24 20.76
C TYR A 183 -0.28 10.23 21.13
N SER A 184 0.06 10.32 22.41
CA SER A 184 1.43 10.40 22.91
C SER A 184 1.87 9.18 23.73
N SER A 185 1.19 8.05 23.62
CA SER A 185 1.64 6.79 24.23
C SER A 185 3.04 6.42 23.76
N GLN A 186 3.83 5.79 24.62
CA GLN A 186 5.14 5.26 24.30
C GLN A 186 5.09 3.75 24.12
N ILE A 187 5.70 3.28 23.05
CA ILE A 187 5.89 1.85 22.76
C ILE A 187 7.37 1.61 22.53
N LEU A 188 7.85 0.47 22.98
CA LEU A 188 9.24 0.09 22.83
C LEU A 188 9.58 -0.15 21.36
N ASP A 189 10.62 0.54 20.84
CA ASP A 189 11.20 0.26 19.53
C ASP A 189 12.07 -0.99 19.61
N ALA A 190 11.45 -2.16 19.60
CA ALA A 190 12.12 -3.45 19.72
C ALA A 190 11.47 -4.49 18.81
N PRO A 191 12.22 -5.51 18.37
CA PRO A 191 11.65 -6.63 17.59
C PRO A 191 10.56 -7.34 18.38
N TYR A 192 9.62 -7.93 17.67
CA TYR A 192 8.49 -8.65 18.25
C TYR A 192 8.88 -10.11 18.60
N TYR A 193 9.58 -10.80 17.69
CA TYR A 193 10.07 -12.15 17.93
C TYR A 193 11.33 -12.50 17.11
N SER A 194 12.02 -13.57 17.51
CA SER A 194 13.10 -14.18 16.73
C SER A 194 12.54 -14.93 15.53
N ALA A 195 13.14 -14.73 14.35
CA ALA A 195 12.72 -15.41 13.12
C ALA A 195 13.01 -16.93 13.16
N GLU A 196 13.97 -17.40 13.97
CA GLU A 196 14.34 -18.83 14.03
C GLU A 196 13.32 -19.67 14.79
N ASP A 197 12.89 -19.21 15.95
CA ASP A 197 11.98 -19.98 16.84
C ASP A 197 10.57 -19.42 16.88
N LYS A 198 10.28 -18.34 16.13
CA LYS A 198 8.99 -17.62 16.15
C LYS A 198 8.51 -17.33 17.57
N LYS A 199 9.45 -17.12 18.48
CA LYS A 199 9.16 -16.89 19.89
C LYS A 199 8.96 -15.40 20.14
N VAL A 200 7.82 -15.06 20.74
CA VAL A 200 7.54 -13.68 21.17
C VAL A 200 8.58 -13.27 22.21
N LEU A 201 9.28 -12.18 21.95
CA LEU A 201 10.34 -11.68 22.82
C LEU A 201 9.83 -10.77 23.94
N LYS A 202 8.52 -10.60 24.07
CA LYS A 202 7.85 -9.70 25.02
C LYS A 202 8.42 -9.80 26.45
N ASP A 203 8.62 -11.03 26.95
CA ASP A 203 9.11 -11.27 28.29
C ASP A 203 10.65 -11.14 28.41
N GLN A 204 11.35 -11.10 27.29
CA GLN A 204 12.81 -11.01 27.24
C GLN A 204 13.33 -9.58 27.06
N TYR A 205 12.46 -8.66 26.58
CA TYR A 205 12.83 -7.26 26.30
C TYR A 205 12.58 -6.30 27.46
N ILE A 206 11.98 -6.74 28.54
CA ILE A 206 11.91 -5.92 29.75
C ILE A 206 13.34 -5.78 30.29
N GLY A 207 14.07 -4.79 29.81
CA GLY A 207 15.41 -4.44 30.27
C GLY A 207 16.56 -4.74 29.31
N VAL A 208 16.32 -5.11 28.05
CA VAL A 208 17.39 -5.49 27.09
C VAL A 208 16.96 -5.03 25.68
N MET A 209 17.75 -4.53 24.86
CA MET A 209 19.12 -4.55 24.40
C MET A 209 19.21 -3.68 23.18
N SER A 210 20.01 -2.68 23.20
CA SER A 210 20.54 -2.14 21.96
C SER A 210 21.18 -3.30 21.17
N PRO A 211 20.94 -3.43 19.85
CA PRO A 211 21.64 -4.40 18.99
C PRO A 211 23.17 -4.32 19.09
N ASN A 212 23.67 -3.22 19.62
CA ASN A 212 25.10 -2.95 19.86
C ASN A 212 25.56 -3.34 21.28
N SER A 213 24.71 -3.93 22.13
CA SER A 213 25.16 -4.42 23.43
C SER A 213 25.97 -5.70 23.28
N GLU A 214 26.99 -5.91 24.15
CA GLU A 214 27.79 -7.15 24.18
C GLU A 214 26.89 -8.41 24.27
N ALA A 215 25.78 -8.32 25.01
CA ALA A 215 24.83 -9.41 25.16
C ALA A 215 24.05 -9.69 23.86
N ALA A 216 23.74 -8.68 23.04
CA ALA A 216 23.13 -8.84 21.73
C ALA A 216 24.12 -9.42 20.70
N GLN A 217 25.39 -9.01 20.76
CA GLN A 217 26.43 -9.50 19.86
C GLN A 217 26.80 -10.97 20.11
N SER A 218 26.54 -11.51 21.30
CA SER A 218 26.76 -12.92 21.64
C SER A 218 25.58 -13.84 21.21
N ARG A 219 24.46 -13.28 20.77
CA ARG A 219 23.24 -14.02 20.41
C ARG A 219 22.97 -13.90 18.93
N THR A 220 23.19 -14.98 18.19
CA THR A 220 22.94 -15.05 16.74
C THR A 220 21.45 -14.95 16.38
N ASP A 221 20.56 -15.30 17.29
CA ASP A 221 19.09 -15.20 17.15
C ASP A 221 18.58 -13.75 17.13
N VAL A 222 19.27 -12.81 17.74
CA VAL A 222 18.91 -11.39 17.73
C VAL A 222 19.11 -10.76 16.36
N TRP A 223 20.05 -11.24 15.57
CA TRP A 223 20.32 -10.74 14.22
C TRP A 223 19.23 -11.11 13.20
N ARG A 224 18.37 -12.08 13.51
CA ARG A 224 17.24 -12.51 12.70
C ARG A 224 15.90 -12.11 13.32
N ALA A 225 15.91 -11.12 14.17
CA ALA A 225 14.71 -10.65 14.83
C ALA A 225 13.75 -9.95 13.84
N TRP A 226 12.46 -10.14 14.03
CA TRP A 226 11.40 -9.54 13.21
C TRP A 226 10.48 -8.65 14.07
N PRO A 227 9.98 -7.54 13.52
CA PRO A 227 10.37 -6.93 12.24
C PRO A 227 11.68 -6.14 12.37
N THR A 228 12.24 -5.77 11.21
CA THR A 228 13.30 -4.75 11.15
C THR A 228 12.70 -3.44 10.65
N ASN A 229 13.25 -2.31 11.11
CA ASN A 229 12.93 -0.98 10.58
C ASN A 229 13.65 -0.73 9.25
N TYR A 230 13.30 0.34 8.54
CA TYR A 230 13.86 0.71 7.23
C TYR A 230 15.41 0.86 7.22
N ASN A 231 16.02 1.07 8.39
CA ASN A 231 17.48 1.11 8.55
C ASN A 231 18.12 -0.30 8.70
N GLY A 232 17.35 -1.36 8.53
CA GLY A 232 17.79 -2.74 8.66
C GLY A 232 18.02 -3.22 10.10
N VAL A 233 17.66 -2.40 11.11
CA VAL A 233 17.82 -2.72 12.53
C VAL A 233 16.47 -3.08 13.14
N GLY A 234 16.42 -4.09 13.96
CA GLY A 234 15.21 -4.55 14.66
C GLY A 234 14.79 -3.67 15.85
N GLY A 235 15.11 -2.36 15.80
CA GLY A 235 14.84 -1.41 16.87
C GLY A 235 16.04 -1.15 17.78
N GLN A 236 15.96 -0.07 18.56
CA GLN A 236 17.03 0.37 19.45
C GLN A 236 16.77 0.05 20.92
N GLY A 237 15.62 -0.56 21.24
CA GLY A 237 15.21 -0.86 22.60
C GLY A 237 14.82 0.35 23.45
N ASN A 238 14.58 1.50 22.81
CA ASN A 238 14.15 2.73 23.50
C ASN A 238 12.64 2.94 23.32
N PRO A 239 11.94 3.49 24.33
CA PRO A 239 10.56 3.93 24.16
C PRO A 239 10.45 5.01 23.08
N MET A 240 9.42 4.91 22.25
CA MET A 240 9.15 5.83 21.16
C MET A 240 7.69 6.26 21.20
N LEU A 241 7.44 7.56 21.03
CA LEU A 241 6.08 8.09 20.94
C LEU A 241 5.40 7.60 19.66
N ILE A 242 4.18 7.09 19.76
CA ILE A 242 3.50 6.44 18.64
C ILE A 242 3.26 7.38 17.44
N TYR A 243 2.95 8.67 17.67
CA TYR A 243 2.81 9.62 16.57
C TYR A 243 4.15 9.82 15.83
N ASP A 244 5.27 9.83 16.56
CA ASP A 244 6.62 9.94 16.00
C ASP A 244 7.02 8.66 15.25
N ALA A 245 6.65 7.48 15.78
CA ALA A 245 6.84 6.20 15.11
C ALA A 245 6.01 6.09 13.81
N LEU A 246 4.75 6.57 13.82
CA LEU A 246 3.90 6.52 12.65
C LEU A 246 4.39 7.44 11.53
N GLN A 247 4.80 8.69 11.84
CA GLN A 247 5.31 9.63 10.82
C GLN A 247 6.61 9.16 10.18
N GLN A 248 7.45 8.45 10.95
CA GLN A 248 8.71 7.84 10.49
C GLN A 248 8.52 6.40 10.00
N SER A 249 7.30 5.88 10.10
CA SER A 249 6.92 4.56 9.58
C SER A 249 7.68 3.37 10.22
N TYR A 250 7.95 3.41 11.52
CA TYR A 250 8.61 2.32 12.23
C TYR A 250 7.80 1.03 12.21
N ASN A 251 8.44 -0.08 11.86
CA ASN A 251 7.80 -1.39 11.76
C ASN A 251 7.61 -2.02 13.14
N THR A 252 8.63 -1.94 13.98
CA THR A 252 8.67 -2.51 15.33
C THR A 252 7.48 -2.00 16.16
N VAL A 253 7.33 -0.69 16.29
CA VAL A 253 6.24 -0.06 17.05
C VAL A 253 4.87 -0.42 16.47
N ALA A 254 4.73 -0.42 15.13
CA ALA A 254 3.47 -0.77 14.48
C ALA A 254 3.03 -2.21 14.80
N VAL A 255 3.97 -3.16 14.81
CA VAL A 255 3.68 -4.57 15.13
C VAL A 255 3.24 -4.73 16.59
N TRP A 256 3.90 -4.05 17.54
CA TRP A 256 3.44 -4.05 18.93
C TRP A 256 2.04 -3.46 19.10
N VAL A 257 1.73 -2.36 18.40
CA VAL A 257 0.38 -1.77 18.39
C VAL A 257 -0.64 -2.75 17.82
N GLY A 258 -0.30 -3.44 16.73
CA GLY A 258 -1.19 -4.46 16.14
C GLY A 258 -1.41 -5.66 17.05
N ASP A 259 -0.36 -6.13 17.75
CA ASP A 259 -0.47 -7.21 18.72
C ASP A 259 -1.40 -6.86 19.90
N MET A 260 -1.37 -5.61 20.36
CA MET A 260 -2.28 -5.12 21.42
C MET A 260 -3.76 -5.23 21.01
N VAL A 261 -4.07 -5.04 19.73
CA VAL A 261 -5.43 -5.19 19.19
C VAL A 261 -5.79 -6.67 19.03
N GLY A 262 -4.85 -7.47 18.52
CA GLY A 262 -5.03 -8.88 18.23
C GLY A 262 -5.39 -9.15 16.77
N VAL A 263 -4.79 -10.21 16.22
CA VAL A 263 -4.84 -10.55 14.78
C VAL A 263 -6.27 -10.79 14.29
N ASP A 264 -7.11 -11.47 15.07
CA ASP A 264 -8.50 -11.75 14.71
C ASP A 264 -9.32 -10.47 14.54
N TYR A 265 -9.15 -9.50 15.45
CA TYR A 265 -9.84 -8.21 15.36
C TYR A 265 -9.34 -7.38 14.17
N LEU A 266 -8.04 -7.38 13.93
CA LEU A 266 -7.44 -6.69 12.78
C LEU A 266 -7.94 -7.30 11.46
N TYR A 267 -7.98 -8.63 11.36
CA TYR A 267 -8.47 -9.32 10.19
C TYR A 267 -9.93 -8.97 9.90
N ASN A 268 -10.82 -9.14 10.88
CA ASN A 268 -12.24 -8.83 10.71
C ASN A 268 -12.48 -7.35 10.36
N PHE A 269 -11.69 -6.46 10.93
CA PHE A 269 -11.79 -5.04 10.61
C PHE A 269 -11.39 -4.75 9.16
N VAL A 270 -10.24 -5.25 8.72
CA VAL A 270 -9.74 -4.99 7.37
C VAL A 270 -10.56 -5.73 6.32
N HIS A 271 -10.87 -7.00 6.55
CA HIS A 271 -11.58 -7.84 5.59
C HIS A 271 -13.08 -7.55 5.56
N ASP A 272 -13.75 -7.57 6.74
CA ASP A 272 -15.20 -7.50 6.80
C ASP A 272 -15.73 -6.06 6.88
N THR A 273 -15.09 -5.21 7.71
CA THR A 273 -15.57 -3.82 7.89
C THR A 273 -15.13 -2.90 6.76
N LEU A 274 -13.87 -3.02 6.32
CA LEU A 274 -13.32 -2.21 5.23
C LEU A 274 -13.38 -2.90 3.85
N GLU A 275 -14.02 -4.07 3.78
CA GLU A 275 -14.29 -4.83 2.56
C GLU A 275 -13.04 -5.10 1.69
N CYS A 276 -11.87 -5.28 2.34
CA CYS A 276 -10.62 -5.60 1.66
C CYS A 276 -10.57 -7.09 1.27
N SER A 277 -11.38 -7.48 0.31
CA SER A 277 -11.70 -8.88 -0.05
C SER A 277 -10.53 -9.72 -0.58
N TYR A 278 -9.39 -9.10 -0.93
CA TYR A 278 -8.18 -9.83 -1.34
C TYR A 278 -7.32 -10.31 -0.17
N ILE A 279 -7.62 -9.86 1.06
CA ILE A 279 -7.00 -10.36 2.28
C ILE A 279 -7.59 -11.72 2.60
N SER A 280 -6.75 -12.74 2.76
CA SER A 280 -7.17 -14.14 2.96
C SER A 280 -6.89 -14.58 4.38
N ALA A 281 -7.87 -15.22 5.04
CA ALA A 281 -7.65 -15.81 6.36
C ALA A 281 -6.57 -16.90 6.36
N GLU A 282 -6.43 -17.62 5.25
CA GLU A 282 -5.44 -18.70 5.11
C GLU A 282 -4.00 -18.17 5.07
N ASN A 283 -3.78 -17.05 4.37
CA ASN A 283 -2.42 -16.57 4.08
C ASN A 283 -2.04 -15.27 4.80
N ASP A 284 -3.03 -14.45 5.20
CA ASP A 284 -2.79 -13.08 5.64
C ASP A 284 -3.20 -12.81 7.11
N MET A 285 -3.69 -13.82 7.83
CA MET A 285 -4.12 -13.67 9.22
C MET A 285 -2.92 -13.69 10.18
N ASP A 286 -2.02 -12.71 10.00
CA ASP A 286 -0.80 -12.52 10.80
C ASP A 286 -0.46 -11.02 10.86
N LEU A 287 0.38 -10.63 11.81
CA LEU A 287 0.83 -9.25 12.00
C LEU A 287 1.61 -8.70 10.80
N GLY A 288 2.36 -9.52 10.09
CA GLY A 288 3.08 -9.11 8.87
C GLY A 288 2.13 -8.55 7.80
N PRO A 289 1.22 -9.34 7.26
CA PRO A 289 0.23 -8.91 6.28
C PRO A 289 -0.68 -7.79 6.78
N LEU A 290 -1.28 -7.95 7.97
CA LEU A 290 -2.31 -7.03 8.47
C LEU A 290 -1.76 -5.69 8.96
N VAL A 291 -0.52 -5.64 9.44
CA VAL A 291 0.08 -4.41 9.98
C VAL A 291 1.10 -3.78 9.04
N LEU A 292 1.99 -4.58 8.47
CA LEU A 292 3.10 -4.09 7.65
C LEU A 292 2.83 -4.11 6.15
N GLY A 293 1.73 -4.71 5.73
CA GLY A 293 1.30 -4.72 4.34
C GLY A 293 2.08 -5.69 3.44
N SER A 294 2.55 -6.80 4.03
CA SER A 294 3.19 -7.91 3.30
C SER A 294 2.19 -9.00 2.92
N GLN A 295 1.03 -8.60 2.44
CA GLN A 295 -0.06 -9.50 2.09
C GLN A 295 0.31 -10.43 0.93
N SER A 296 -0.34 -11.58 0.86
CA SER A 296 -0.17 -12.57 -0.21
C SER A 296 -0.57 -12.00 -1.58
N ASN A 297 -1.74 -11.36 -1.67
CA ASN A 297 -2.22 -10.67 -2.87
C ASN A 297 -2.11 -9.15 -2.78
N GLY A 298 -2.33 -8.56 -1.60
CA GLY A 298 -2.37 -7.12 -1.38
C GLY A 298 -3.79 -6.53 -1.46
N LEU A 299 -3.87 -5.22 -1.69
CA LEU A 299 -5.11 -4.48 -1.93
C LEU A 299 -5.06 -3.78 -3.27
N THR A 300 -6.21 -3.56 -3.88
CA THR A 300 -6.31 -2.63 -5.00
C THR A 300 -6.15 -1.19 -4.49
N VAL A 301 -5.71 -0.26 -5.34
CA VAL A 301 -5.69 1.16 -4.96
C VAL A 301 -7.08 1.70 -4.67
N VAL A 302 -8.13 1.12 -5.27
CA VAL A 302 -9.53 1.44 -4.94
C VAL A 302 -9.87 1.04 -3.52
N GLN A 303 -9.54 -0.19 -3.09
CA GLN A 303 -9.76 -0.65 -1.72
C GLN A 303 -8.94 0.16 -0.71
N LEU A 304 -7.68 0.46 -1.04
CA LEU A 304 -6.82 1.28 -0.18
C LEU A 304 -7.37 2.70 -0.01
N ALA A 305 -7.79 3.37 -1.09
CA ALA A 305 -8.42 4.68 -1.02
C ALA A 305 -9.73 4.64 -0.23
N GLY A 306 -10.59 3.65 -0.50
CA GLY A 306 -11.84 3.43 0.23
C GLY A 306 -11.62 3.26 1.74
N ALA A 307 -10.68 2.41 2.14
CA ALA A 307 -10.35 2.19 3.55
C ALA A 307 -9.92 3.49 4.27
N TYR A 308 -9.19 4.37 3.57
CA TYR A 308 -8.73 5.63 4.15
C TYR A 308 -9.84 6.69 4.29
N THR A 309 -11.01 6.53 3.66
CA THR A 309 -12.14 7.48 3.83
C THR A 309 -12.58 7.61 5.27
N MET A 310 -12.43 6.56 6.08
CA MET A 310 -12.80 6.58 7.50
C MET A 310 -12.05 7.64 8.31
N PHE A 311 -10.88 8.12 7.86
CA PHE A 311 -10.09 9.11 8.59
C PHE A 311 -10.61 10.55 8.49
N ASN A 312 -11.79 10.77 7.91
CA ASN A 312 -12.50 12.05 8.00
C ASN A 312 -13.49 12.07 9.19
N THR A 313 -14.49 11.18 9.16
CA THR A 313 -15.59 11.16 10.15
C THR A 313 -15.72 9.82 10.87
N GLY A 314 -14.82 8.88 10.62
CA GLY A 314 -14.88 7.50 11.11
C GLY A 314 -15.75 6.58 10.27
N SER A 315 -16.46 7.11 9.28
CA SER A 315 -17.34 6.32 8.40
C SER A 315 -16.59 5.75 7.21
N TYR A 316 -16.86 4.50 6.88
CA TYR A 316 -16.47 3.84 5.65
C TYR A 316 -17.71 3.64 4.79
N THR A 317 -17.63 3.96 3.51
CA THR A 317 -18.67 3.66 2.53
C THR A 317 -18.06 2.83 1.39
N THR A 318 -18.74 1.74 1.01
CA THR A 318 -18.31 0.86 -0.08
C THR A 318 -17.96 1.64 -1.34
N PRO A 319 -16.72 1.60 -1.85
CA PRO A 319 -16.35 2.26 -3.08
C PRO A 319 -17.15 1.72 -4.27
N HIS A 320 -17.67 2.62 -5.10
CA HIS A 320 -18.53 2.25 -6.21
C HIS A 320 -18.32 3.12 -7.45
N TYR A 321 -18.53 2.52 -8.63
CA TYR A 321 -18.30 3.13 -9.93
C TYR A 321 -19.55 3.74 -10.56
N TYR A 322 -20.73 3.31 -10.11
CA TYR A 322 -22.02 3.76 -10.60
C TYR A 322 -23.08 3.62 -9.52
N THR A 323 -24.15 4.38 -9.64
CA THR A 323 -25.32 4.31 -8.75
C THR A 323 -26.48 3.55 -9.36
N GLU A 324 -26.73 3.74 -10.65
CA GLU A 324 -27.89 3.18 -11.34
C GLU A 324 -27.54 2.81 -12.79
N VAL A 325 -28.27 1.82 -13.32
CA VAL A 325 -28.30 1.51 -14.75
C VAL A 325 -29.75 1.40 -15.19
N THR A 326 -30.13 2.15 -16.23
CA THR A 326 -31.46 2.09 -16.83
C THR A 326 -31.38 1.69 -18.32
N ASP A 327 -32.50 1.21 -18.86
CA ASP A 327 -32.65 1.06 -20.31
C ASP A 327 -32.86 2.42 -20.98
N TYR A 328 -33.00 2.40 -22.33
CA TYR A 328 -33.23 3.62 -23.10
C TYR A 328 -34.62 4.26 -22.83
N GLN A 329 -35.56 3.51 -22.24
CA GLN A 329 -36.91 3.97 -21.84
C GLN A 329 -36.92 4.55 -20.42
N GLY A 330 -35.82 4.39 -19.66
CA GLY A 330 -35.70 4.84 -18.29
C GLY A 330 -36.14 3.78 -17.25
N ASN A 331 -36.41 2.53 -17.66
CA ASN A 331 -36.69 1.47 -16.72
C ASN A 331 -35.41 1.06 -16.01
N MET A 332 -35.48 0.87 -14.68
CA MET A 332 -34.38 0.45 -13.85
C MET A 332 -33.95 -0.98 -14.19
N ILE A 333 -32.66 -1.17 -14.58
CA ILE A 333 -32.04 -2.48 -14.81
C ILE A 333 -31.23 -2.90 -13.57
N LEU A 334 -30.38 -1.99 -13.05
CA LEU A 334 -29.61 -2.20 -11.83
C LEU A 334 -29.73 -0.97 -10.94
N ASP A 335 -29.96 -1.20 -9.67
CA ASP A 335 -29.95 -0.17 -8.62
C ASP A 335 -28.86 -0.51 -7.63
N ASN A 336 -27.69 0.09 -7.82
CA ASN A 336 -26.51 -0.17 -6.99
C ASN A 336 -26.62 0.49 -5.62
N ASN A 337 -27.51 1.50 -5.45
CA ASN A 337 -27.73 2.15 -4.16
C ASN A 337 -28.15 1.15 -3.06
N LYS A 338 -28.73 0.02 -3.44
CA LYS A 338 -29.10 -1.07 -2.52
C LYS A 338 -27.92 -1.82 -1.93
N TYR A 339 -26.74 -1.73 -2.55
CA TYR A 339 -25.53 -2.45 -2.18
C TYR A 339 -24.44 -1.53 -1.65
N ILE A 340 -24.65 -0.21 -1.71
CA ILE A 340 -23.74 0.76 -1.12
C ILE A 340 -24.00 0.82 0.37
N ASN A 341 -23.05 0.32 1.15
CA ASN A 341 -23.12 0.32 2.61
C ASN A 341 -22.26 1.43 3.19
N THR A 342 -22.77 2.11 4.18
CA THR A 342 -22.01 3.03 5.03
C THR A 342 -21.98 2.48 6.44
N THR A 343 -20.78 2.28 6.97
CA THR A 343 -20.55 1.74 8.31
C THR A 343 -19.70 2.73 9.10
N GLN A 344 -20.01 2.92 10.38
CA GLN A 344 -19.12 3.60 11.31
C GLN A 344 -17.99 2.63 11.65
N ALA A 345 -16.85 2.76 10.95
CA ALA A 345 -15.72 1.85 11.11
C ALA A 345 -14.93 2.13 12.39
N ILE A 346 -14.76 3.41 12.73
CA ILE A 346 -14.14 3.90 13.98
C ILE A 346 -14.92 5.13 14.47
N SER A 347 -14.72 5.57 15.69
CA SER A 347 -15.34 6.80 16.19
C SER A 347 -14.83 8.04 15.43
N ALA A 348 -15.64 9.09 15.36
CA ALA A 348 -15.23 10.36 14.77
C ALA A 348 -14.04 10.99 15.53
N ASP A 349 -13.97 10.79 16.83
CA ASP A 349 -12.86 11.24 17.67
C ASP A 349 -11.56 10.53 17.28
N THR A 350 -11.59 9.20 17.13
CA THR A 350 -10.46 8.39 16.66
C THR A 350 -10.03 8.80 15.25
N ALA A 351 -10.99 9.02 14.34
CA ALA A 351 -10.70 9.47 12.98
C ALA A 351 -9.91 10.78 12.98
N TYR A 352 -10.33 11.77 13.79
CA TYR A 352 -9.61 13.03 13.89
C TYR A 352 -8.23 12.88 14.55
N ILE A 353 -8.10 12.10 15.62
CA ILE A 353 -6.81 11.83 16.26
C ILE A 353 -5.83 11.18 15.28
N MET A 354 -6.28 10.15 14.55
CA MET A 354 -5.49 9.52 13.49
C MET A 354 -5.08 10.50 12.40
N ASN A 355 -6.02 11.32 11.98
CA ASN A 355 -5.78 12.36 10.99
C ASN A 355 -4.65 13.30 11.44
N ARG A 356 -4.67 13.77 12.70
CA ARG A 356 -3.59 14.60 13.26
C ARG A 356 -2.25 13.86 13.41
N MET A 357 -2.27 12.56 13.62
CA MET A 357 -1.03 11.75 13.55
C MET A 357 -0.49 11.67 12.12
N LEU A 358 -1.36 11.45 11.13
CA LEU A 358 -1.00 11.38 9.71
C LEU A 358 -0.56 12.76 9.16
N TRP A 359 -1.04 13.86 9.73
CA TRP A 359 -0.60 15.21 9.40
C TRP A 359 0.93 15.37 9.54
N ASN A 360 1.52 14.75 10.54
CA ASN A 360 2.97 14.80 10.77
C ASN A 360 3.78 14.16 9.63
N VAL A 361 3.21 13.23 8.86
CA VAL A 361 3.89 12.60 7.71
C VAL A 361 4.26 13.62 6.64
N LEU A 362 3.40 14.61 6.41
CA LEU A 362 3.59 15.68 5.41
C LEU A 362 4.29 16.93 5.97
N HIS A 363 4.05 17.26 7.25
CA HIS A 363 4.38 18.57 7.80
C HIS A 363 5.54 18.55 8.80
N SER A 364 5.86 17.40 9.40
CA SER A 364 7.01 17.28 10.29
C SER A 364 8.30 17.02 9.51
N PRO A 365 9.44 17.63 9.86
CA PRO A 365 10.74 17.33 9.25
C PRO A 365 11.16 15.85 9.35
N LYS A 366 10.60 15.09 10.29
CA LYS A 366 10.82 13.64 10.42
C LYS A 366 9.86 12.80 9.57
N GLY A 367 8.84 13.41 8.99
CA GLY A 367 7.81 12.72 8.21
C GLY A 367 8.36 12.15 6.91
N THR A 368 7.93 10.94 6.56
CA THR A 368 8.40 10.24 5.34
C THR A 368 8.00 10.91 4.03
N ALA A 369 7.07 11.85 4.07
CA ALA A 369 6.66 12.71 2.93
C ALA A 369 6.76 14.21 3.27
N TYR A 370 7.70 14.60 4.11
CA TYR A 370 7.91 16.00 4.49
C TYR A 370 8.04 16.92 3.28
N GLY A 371 7.28 18.03 3.29
CA GLY A 371 7.25 19.01 2.20
C GLY A 371 6.52 18.53 0.94
N ARG A 372 5.65 17.51 1.05
CA ARG A 372 4.80 17.02 -0.03
C ARG A 372 3.32 17.37 0.15
N ALA A 373 2.98 18.15 1.17
CA ALA A 373 1.64 18.74 1.27
C ALA A 373 1.36 19.62 0.04
N PRO A 374 0.12 19.62 -0.49
CA PRO A 374 -0.30 20.63 -1.47
C PRO A 374 -0.10 22.05 -0.91
N ASP A 375 0.28 22.99 -1.77
CA ASP A 375 0.47 24.37 -1.38
C ASP A 375 -0.88 25.01 -1.03
N GLY A 376 -0.89 25.96 -0.10
CA GLY A 376 -2.10 26.62 0.35
C GLY A 376 -2.53 26.23 1.77
N GLU A 377 -3.79 26.56 2.11
CA GLU A 377 -4.35 26.39 3.47
C GLU A 377 -5.26 25.16 3.59
N MET A 378 -5.45 24.40 2.52
CA MET A 378 -6.24 23.16 2.54
C MET A 378 -5.58 22.13 3.44
N ASP A 379 -6.32 21.61 4.42
CA ASP A 379 -5.79 20.58 5.30
C ASP A 379 -5.47 19.30 4.49
N SER A 380 -4.38 18.65 4.85
CA SER A 380 -3.91 17.48 4.13
C SER A 380 -3.11 16.53 5.01
N VAL A 381 -3.30 15.23 4.80
CA VAL A 381 -2.62 14.18 5.53
C VAL A 381 -2.25 13.04 4.61
N ALA A 382 -1.26 12.23 4.98
CA ALA A 382 -0.84 11.12 4.13
C ALA A 382 -0.15 9.99 4.90
N LYS A 383 0.04 8.88 4.18
CA LYS A 383 0.92 7.79 4.59
C LYS A 383 1.67 7.24 3.37
N THR A 384 2.96 7.01 3.54
CA THR A 384 3.82 6.35 2.55
C THR A 384 3.90 4.85 2.82
N GLY A 385 4.02 4.07 1.77
CA GLY A 385 4.31 2.65 1.81
C GLY A 385 5.50 2.30 0.92
N THR A 386 6.24 1.30 1.34
CA THR A 386 7.33 0.67 0.59
C THR A 386 7.33 -0.79 0.99
N THR A 387 7.36 -1.68 0.02
CA THR A 387 7.44 -3.12 0.26
C THR A 387 8.89 -3.56 0.43
N SER A 388 9.08 -4.79 0.90
CA SER A 388 10.41 -5.38 1.08
C SER A 388 11.20 -5.33 -0.24
N ASN A 389 12.50 -5.03 -0.13
CA ASN A 389 13.40 -4.89 -1.27
C ASN A 389 12.96 -3.84 -2.29
N TYR A 390 12.21 -2.82 -1.87
CA TYR A 390 11.78 -1.70 -2.72
C TYR A 390 11.06 -2.13 -4.01
N LYS A 391 10.25 -3.19 -3.96
CA LYS A 391 9.54 -3.69 -5.14
C LYS A 391 8.35 -2.83 -5.53
N ASP A 392 7.67 -2.28 -4.53
CA ASP A 392 6.51 -1.42 -4.70
C ASP A 392 6.61 -0.18 -3.82
N TYR A 393 6.15 0.93 -4.35
CA TYR A 393 5.87 2.14 -3.60
C TYR A 393 4.37 2.41 -3.61
N THR A 394 3.83 2.71 -2.44
CA THR A 394 2.43 3.10 -2.28
C THR A 394 2.33 4.44 -1.56
N PHE A 395 1.25 5.13 -1.79
CA PHE A 395 0.95 6.39 -1.14
C PHE A 395 -0.56 6.53 -0.97
N ALA A 396 -0.99 6.89 0.22
CA ALA A 396 -2.37 7.28 0.50
C ALA A 396 -2.35 8.73 1.00
N GLY A 397 -3.00 9.62 0.26
CA GLY A 397 -3.09 11.04 0.56
C GLY A 397 -4.54 11.50 0.64
N LEU A 398 -4.87 12.30 1.65
CA LEU A 398 -6.22 12.77 1.93
C LEU A 398 -6.24 14.30 2.04
N THR A 399 -7.35 14.84 1.58
CA THR A 399 -7.79 16.20 1.87
C THR A 399 -9.25 16.16 2.32
N PRO A 400 -9.87 17.23 2.83
CA PRO A 400 -11.28 17.22 3.20
C PRO A 400 -12.26 16.98 2.03
N TYR A 401 -11.76 16.85 0.80
CA TYR A 401 -12.55 16.57 -0.40
C TYR A 401 -12.28 15.21 -1.02
N TYR A 402 -11.03 14.75 -0.99
CA TYR A 402 -10.57 13.60 -1.78
C TYR A 402 -9.68 12.67 -0.97
N VAL A 403 -9.83 11.39 -1.21
CA VAL A 403 -8.90 10.36 -0.78
C VAL A 403 -8.27 9.73 -2.03
N THR A 404 -6.94 9.72 -2.08
CA THR A 404 -6.19 9.20 -3.22
C THR A 404 -5.29 8.07 -2.74
N ALA A 405 -5.31 6.95 -3.45
CA ALA A 405 -4.29 5.93 -3.30
C ALA A 405 -3.53 5.75 -4.62
N ILE A 406 -2.21 5.61 -4.51
CA ILE A 406 -1.30 5.43 -5.66
C ILE A 406 -0.39 4.25 -5.37
N TRP A 407 -0.23 3.37 -6.36
CA TRP A 407 0.78 2.35 -6.42
C TRP A 407 1.75 2.63 -7.58
N TRP A 408 3.03 2.34 -7.40
CA TRP A 408 4.07 2.41 -8.41
C TRP A 408 5.06 1.25 -8.23
N GLY A 409 5.23 0.44 -9.26
CA GLY A 409 6.04 -0.77 -9.21
C GLY A 409 6.16 -1.43 -10.58
N CYS A 410 6.51 -2.70 -10.61
CA CYS A 410 6.55 -3.52 -11.81
C CYS A 410 5.45 -4.59 -11.75
N ASP A 411 4.89 -4.98 -12.91
CA ASP A 411 3.90 -6.06 -13.00
C ASP A 411 4.46 -7.38 -12.48
N ARG A 412 5.74 -7.63 -12.70
CA ARG A 412 6.53 -8.65 -12.01
C ARG A 412 7.34 -7.96 -10.92
N PRO A 413 7.25 -8.43 -9.64
CA PRO A 413 7.91 -7.75 -8.52
C PRO A 413 9.42 -7.63 -8.71
N THR A 414 9.90 -6.43 -9.04
CA THR A 414 11.31 -6.10 -9.33
C THR A 414 11.81 -5.05 -8.35
N GLU A 415 13.06 -5.14 -7.92
CA GLU A 415 13.68 -4.19 -7.01
C GLU A 415 13.88 -2.83 -7.71
N MET A 416 12.99 -1.90 -7.42
CA MET A 416 12.89 -0.58 -8.07
C MET A 416 14.16 0.28 -7.89
N ASP A 417 14.87 0.15 -6.78
CA ASP A 417 16.10 0.87 -6.48
C ASP A 417 17.24 0.51 -7.44
N LYS A 418 17.20 -0.66 -8.05
CA LYS A 418 18.14 -1.10 -9.09
C LYS A 418 17.84 -0.49 -10.47
N LEU A 419 16.64 0.06 -10.67
CA LEU A 419 16.22 0.66 -11.94
C LEU A 419 16.64 2.13 -12.11
N GLY A 420 17.45 2.66 -11.20
CA GLY A 420 18.01 4.01 -11.26
C GLY A 420 17.56 4.89 -10.08
N LYS A 421 18.02 6.14 -10.07
CA LYS A 421 17.79 7.04 -8.91
C LYS A 421 16.31 7.27 -8.58
N ALA A 422 15.46 7.35 -9.59
CA ALA A 422 14.02 7.55 -9.36
C ALA A 422 13.39 6.33 -8.69
N GLY A 423 13.82 5.11 -9.06
CA GLY A 423 13.35 3.85 -8.48
C GLY A 423 13.78 3.62 -7.03
N GLY A 424 14.77 4.35 -6.51
CA GLY A 424 15.20 4.25 -5.11
C GLY A 424 14.33 5.03 -4.12
N SER A 425 13.16 5.55 -4.52
CA SER A 425 12.32 6.38 -3.64
C SER A 425 10.90 6.50 -4.16
N GLY A 426 9.91 6.47 -3.25
CA GLY A 426 8.51 6.79 -3.55
C GLY A 426 8.21 8.28 -3.80
N LYS A 427 9.20 9.15 -3.88
CA LYS A 427 9.01 10.60 -4.11
C LYS A 427 8.21 10.96 -5.37
N PRO A 428 8.37 10.26 -6.50
CA PRO A 428 7.58 10.55 -7.70
C PRO A 428 6.07 10.54 -7.45
N ILE A 429 5.54 9.48 -6.82
CA ILE A 429 4.09 9.39 -6.54
C ILE A 429 3.62 10.38 -5.49
N GLN A 430 4.49 10.79 -4.56
CA GLN A 430 4.18 11.84 -3.58
C GLN A 430 4.05 13.21 -4.26
N LEU A 431 4.94 13.53 -5.21
CA LEU A 431 4.88 14.76 -6.01
C LEU A 431 3.68 14.75 -6.96
N ALA A 432 3.42 13.62 -7.60
CA ALA A 432 2.25 13.46 -8.46
C ALA A 432 0.95 13.77 -7.70
N TRP A 433 0.80 13.24 -6.49
CA TRP A 433 -0.34 13.55 -5.61
C TRP A 433 -0.40 15.04 -5.25
N LYS A 434 0.73 15.64 -4.84
CA LYS A 434 0.79 17.06 -4.46
C LYS A 434 0.24 17.94 -5.59
N TYR A 435 0.82 17.82 -6.78
CA TYR A 435 0.42 18.67 -7.91
C TYR A 435 -1.00 18.39 -8.40
N LEU A 436 -1.42 17.13 -8.37
CA LEU A 436 -2.80 16.77 -8.71
C LEU A 436 -3.81 17.41 -7.74
N MET A 437 -3.54 17.38 -6.44
CA MET A 437 -4.42 18.02 -5.45
C MET A 437 -4.42 19.55 -5.57
N GLU A 438 -3.29 20.17 -5.87
CA GLU A 438 -3.21 21.60 -6.15
C GLU A 438 -4.11 22.01 -7.31
N ASP A 439 -4.09 21.25 -8.40
CA ASP A 439 -4.92 21.50 -9.59
C ASP A 439 -6.42 21.25 -9.30
N LEU A 440 -6.75 20.12 -8.70
CA LEU A 440 -8.15 19.74 -8.42
C LEU A 440 -8.84 20.68 -7.43
N GLN A 441 -8.10 21.23 -6.48
CA GLN A 441 -8.64 22.00 -5.36
C GLN A 441 -8.47 23.52 -5.52
N ALA A 442 -7.87 23.98 -6.63
CA ALA A 442 -7.58 25.41 -6.85
C ALA A 442 -8.79 26.33 -6.64
N ASP A 443 -9.97 25.87 -7.04
CA ASP A 443 -11.22 26.63 -6.97
C ASP A 443 -12.14 26.21 -5.80
N LEU A 444 -11.71 25.25 -4.98
CA LEU A 444 -12.53 24.75 -3.87
C LEU A 444 -12.33 25.60 -2.62
N PRO A 445 -13.39 25.80 -1.81
CA PRO A 445 -13.26 26.45 -0.51
C PRO A 445 -12.27 25.72 0.39
N VAL A 446 -11.42 26.47 1.09
CA VAL A 446 -10.53 25.90 2.10
C VAL A 446 -11.35 25.21 3.19
N LYS A 447 -10.95 23.99 3.53
CA LYS A 447 -11.55 23.17 4.57
C LYS A 447 -10.48 22.54 5.45
N GLU A 448 -10.84 22.33 6.70
CA GLU A 448 -10.14 21.45 7.63
C GLU A 448 -10.92 20.13 7.77
N PHE A 449 -10.25 19.07 8.21
CA PHE A 449 -10.93 17.84 8.59
C PHE A 449 -11.83 18.06 9.81
N ALA A 450 -12.98 17.40 9.83
CA ALA A 450 -13.94 17.54 10.90
C ALA A 450 -13.36 17.06 12.24
N LYS A 451 -13.31 17.96 13.22
CA LYS A 451 -12.87 17.63 14.58
C LYS A 451 -13.97 16.82 15.27
N GLY A 452 -13.59 15.69 15.88
CA GLY A 452 -14.50 14.91 16.74
C GLY A 452 -14.97 15.73 17.94
N GLU A 453 -16.23 15.55 18.34
CA GLU A 453 -16.89 16.38 19.37
C GLU A 453 -16.21 16.31 20.74
N ASN A 454 -15.64 15.12 21.09
CA ASN A 454 -15.00 14.89 22.38
C ASN A 454 -13.48 15.08 22.34
N VAL A 455 -12.92 15.50 21.18
CA VAL A 455 -11.47 15.68 21.04
C VAL A 455 -11.02 16.96 21.73
N VAL A 456 -10.09 16.80 22.67
CA VAL A 456 -9.43 17.87 23.41
C VAL A 456 -7.96 17.96 23.03
N GLU A 457 -7.44 19.18 23.06
CA GLU A 457 -6.03 19.44 22.87
C GLU A 457 -5.35 19.57 24.23
N LYS A 458 -4.31 18.78 24.46
CA LYS A 458 -3.49 18.84 25.68
C LYS A 458 -2.02 18.98 25.29
N ARG A 459 -1.25 19.60 26.19
CA ARG A 459 0.21 19.60 26.04
C ARG A 459 0.80 18.36 26.66
N PHE A 460 1.80 17.79 26.02
CA PHE A 460 2.52 16.62 26.54
C PHE A 460 4.04 16.82 26.45
N ASP A 461 4.76 16.19 27.36
CA ASP A 461 6.22 16.11 27.34
C ASP A 461 6.68 15.17 26.23
N THR A 462 7.49 15.66 25.30
CA THR A 462 7.94 14.90 24.12
C THR A 462 8.94 13.78 24.45
N SER A 463 9.45 13.72 25.67
CA SER A 463 10.34 12.64 26.13
C SER A 463 9.59 11.50 26.81
N THR A 464 8.47 11.79 27.48
CA THR A 464 7.71 10.82 28.27
C THR A 464 6.31 10.53 27.76
N GLY A 465 5.75 11.40 26.88
CA GLY A 465 4.34 11.33 26.45
C GLY A 465 3.33 11.81 27.48
N ALA A 466 3.76 12.10 28.72
CA ALA A 466 2.88 12.50 29.80
C ALA A 466 2.26 13.91 29.59
N ILE A 467 1.02 14.09 30.01
CA ILE A 467 0.34 15.39 29.96
C ILE A 467 1.03 16.37 30.92
N VAL A 468 1.27 17.59 30.41
CA VAL A 468 1.91 18.67 31.15
C VAL A 468 1.06 19.94 31.08
N SER A 469 1.16 20.79 32.12
CA SER A 469 0.42 22.05 32.19
C SER A 469 1.04 23.19 31.38
N GLY A 470 2.31 23.04 30.94
CA GLY A 470 3.03 24.05 30.16
C GLY A 470 4.28 23.48 29.50
N GLY A 471 4.76 24.13 28.44
CA GLY A 471 5.84 23.56 27.61
C GLY A 471 5.36 22.41 26.72
N GLY A 472 6.28 21.57 26.24
CA GLY A 472 5.96 20.38 25.43
C GLY A 472 5.31 20.66 24.09
N ALA A 473 4.84 19.59 23.44
CA ALA A 473 4.08 19.64 22.18
C ALA A 473 2.55 19.57 22.44
N VAL A 474 1.76 19.88 21.42
CA VAL A 474 0.30 19.70 21.46
C VAL A 474 -0.05 18.33 20.91
N GLY A 475 -0.90 17.61 21.63
CA GLY A 475 -1.49 16.34 21.21
C GLY A 475 -3.02 16.39 21.26
N TYR A 476 -3.65 15.41 20.65
CA TYR A 476 -5.09 15.29 20.48
C TYR A 476 -5.60 14.04 21.20
N TYR A 477 -6.58 14.20 22.06
CA TYR A 477 -7.05 13.16 22.99
C TYR A 477 -8.55 13.21 23.15
N THR A 478 -9.13 12.16 23.73
CA THR A 478 -10.41 12.26 24.44
C THR A 478 -10.13 12.29 25.94
N GLU A 479 -11.01 12.92 26.73
CA GLU A 479 -10.79 13.03 28.19
C GLU A 479 -10.71 11.68 28.90
N ASP A 480 -11.30 10.64 28.31
CA ASP A 480 -11.31 9.27 28.83
C ASP A 480 -10.19 8.38 28.23
N ASN A 481 -9.29 8.96 27.40
CA ASN A 481 -8.11 8.29 26.85
C ASN A 481 -6.86 9.19 26.88
N LEU A 482 -6.60 9.79 28.03
CA LEU A 482 -5.36 10.52 28.28
C LEU A 482 -4.23 9.53 28.60
N PRO A 483 -2.99 9.83 28.16
CA PRO A 483 -1.86 8.99 28.53
C PRO A 483 -1.64 9.03 30.05
N ASP A 484 -1.54 7.87 30.65
CA ASP A 484 -1.14 7.75 32.06
C ASP A 484 0.35 8.09 32.19
N SER A 485 0.74 8.79 33.22
CA SER A 485 2.12 9.20 33.50
C SER A 485 3.09 8.02 33.74
N SER A 486 2.56 6.80 33.76
CA SER A 486 3.29 5.55 34.07
C SER A 486 3.37 4.57 32.89
N TYR A 487 2.81 4.86 31.70
CA TYR A 487 2.77 3.88 30.61
C TYR A 487 3.99 3.97 29.70
N THR A 488 4.95 3.10 29.97
CA THR A 488 5.83 2.52 28.95
C THR A 488 5.47 1.04 28.85
N VAL A 489 4.83 0.63 27.76
CA VAL A 489 4.60 -0.80 27.44
C VAL A 489 5.84 -1.36 26.76
#